data_36426d9da893df506d1600a895b88d01
#
_entry.id   36426d9da893df506d1600a895b88d01
#
_cell.length_a   1.000
_cell.length_b   1.000
_cell.length_c   1.000
_cell.angle_alpha   90.00
_cell.angle_beta   90.00
_cell.angle_gamma   90.00
#
_symmetry.space_group_name_H-M   'P 1'
#
loop_
_entity.id
_entity.type
_entity.pdbx_description
1 polymer ?
#
loop_
_entity_poly.entity_id
_entity_poly.type
_entity_poly.pdbx_seq_one_letter_code
_entity_poly.pdbx_strand_id
1 'polypeptide(L)'
;MRNLLGKGYTNVDLIIMSASSPALVSATNQKLSVMEKIGYSLGDLAANLIFQTLVTFLAFFYTDVFGIPASEATFIIGTVGLVGAFVFTPLMGILADRTSTRWGKFRPWILWTAIPFGVLSILAFTTPDLTQDQKIVYAYVTYTLLLLIYAANNLPYSALSGVLTSSIEERNSVSAYRFVAVMVAQLIIQVLLLPLALMLGNGDKAAGFHNTMMLFAGMGTLFFLIAFATTKERVLPIVESTNSVIDDLSDCAKNLPWVIMLIVTVLAFITLALRGGITIYYFQNYLSAADLAAFLENIGFNSFIAGLNAVFMGMGF
;
A
#
# COMPACT_ATOMS: atom_id res chain seq x y z
N MET A 1 -38.93 -26.85 2.71
CA MET A 1 -39.00 -26.75 1.25
C MET A 1 -40.13 -27.58 0.60
N ARG A 2 -40.46 -28.81 1.04
CA ARG A 2 -41.51 -29.65 0.43
C ARG A 2 -42.97 -29.13 0.58
N ASN A 3 -43.27 -28.23 1.52
CA ASN A 3 -44.63 -27.76 1.78
C ASN A 3 -45.03 -26.47 1.07
N LEU A 4 -44.13 -25.84 0.30
CA LEU A 4 -44.43 -24.56 -0.40
C LEU A 4 -44.77 -24.75 -1.89
N LEU A 5 -44.43 -25.91 -2.47
CA LEU A 5 -44.73 -26.24 -3.88
C LEU A 5 -46.22 -26.47 -4.17
N GLY A 6 -47.05 -26.58 -3.12
CA GLY A 6 -48.52 -26.76 -3.28
C GLY A 6 -49.32 -25.49 -3.48
N LYS A 7 -48.73 -24.31 -3.45
CA LYS A 7 -49.45 -22.99 -3.51
C LYS A 7 -49.24 -22.21 -4.82
N GLY A 8 -48.78 -22.84 -5.90
CA GLY A 8 -48.73 -22.21 -7.22
C GLY A 8 -47.77 -21.02 -7.38
N TYR A 9 -46.76 -20.89 -6.50
CA TYR A 9 -45.72 -19.87 -6.63
C TYR A 9 -44.80 -20.19 -7.79
N THR A 10 -44.49 -19.21 -8.62
CA THR A 10 -43.50 -19.36 -9.69
C THR A 10 -42.05 -19.37 -9.11
N ASN A 11 -41.10 -19.88 -9.87
CA ASN A 11 -39.69 -19.80 -9.49
C ASN A 11 -39.23 -18.35 -9.23
N VAL A 12 -39.87 -17.38 -9.89
CA VAL A 12 -39.60 -15.96 -9.69
C VAL A 12 -40.09 -15.48 -8.32
N ASP A 13 -41.29 -15.94 -7.89
CA ASP A 13 -41.84 -15.59 -6.57
C ASP A 13 -40.98 -16.18 -5.44
N LEU A 14 -40.43 -17.38 -5.61
CA LEU A 14 -39.51 -18.00 -4.65
C LEU A 14 -38.17 -17.25 -4.58
N ILE A 15 -37.67 -16.76 -5.70
CA ILE A 15 -36.45 -15.92 -5.75
C ILE A 15 -36.70 -14.58 -5.07
N ILE A 16 -37.85 -13.93 -5.32
CA ILE A 16 -38.23 -12.66 -4.69
C ILE A 16 -38.39 -12.84 -3.18
N MET A 17 -39.07 -13.91 -2.73
CA MET A 17 -39.23 -14.21 -1.31
C MET A 17 -37.93 -14.58 -0.62
N SER A 18 -36.99 -15.23 -1.29
CA SER A 18 -35.66 -15.50 -0.75
C SER A 18 -34.81 -14.22 -0.68
N ALA A 19 -34.95 -13.33 -1.66
CA ALA A 19 -34.28 -12.03 -1.69
C ALA A 19 -34.82 -11.03 -0.64
N SER A 20 -36.09 -11.19 -0.23
CA SER A 20 -36.74 -10.35 0.82
C SER A 20 -36.64 -10.96 2.24
N SER A 21 -35.84 -11.99 2.44
CA SER A 21 -35.60 -12.56 3.75
C SER A 21 -35.02 -11.50 4.72
N PRO A 22 -35.58 -11.33 5.93
CA PRO A 22 -35.10 -10.34 6.90
C PRO A 22 -33.61 -10.49 7.23
N ALA A 23 -33.05 -11.67 7.09
CA ALA A 23 -31.62 -11.94 7.27
C ALA A 23 -30.76 -11.32 6.16
N LEU A 24 -31.22 -11.32 4.90
CA LEU A 24 -30.51 -10.69 3.78
C LEU A 24 -30.64 -9.16 3.83
N VAL A 25 -31.82 -8.65 4.20
CA VAL A 25 -32.06 -7.21 4.38
C VAL A 25 -31.25 -6.67 5.58
N SER A 26 -31.13 -7.44 6.64
CA SER A 26 -30.29 -7.10 7.81
C SER A 26 -28.80 -7.09 7.47
N ALA A 27 -28.33 -7.97 6.61
CA ALA A 27 -26.94 -8.00 6.16
C ALA A 27 -26.57 -6.80 5.25
N THR A 28 -27.52 -6.31 4.45
CA THR A 28 -27.31 -5.17 3.54
C THR A 28 -27.30 -3.81 4.27
N ASN A 29 -27.83 -3.73 5.50
CA ASN A 29 -27.96 -2.46 6.24
C ASN A 29 -26.97 -2.32 7.39
N GLN A 30 -25.97 -3.18 7.51
CA GLN A 30 -25.01 -3.16 8.60
C GLN A 30 -23.99 -2.04 8.37
N LYS A 31 -24.16 -0.92 9.08
CA LYS A 31 -23.17 0.18 9.10
C LYS A 31 -21.90 -0.27 9.83
N LEU A 32 -20.75 0.04 9.24
CA LEU A 32 -19.45 -0.13 9.88
C LEU A 32 -19.26 0.95 10.94
N SER A 33 -18.69 0.57 12.09
CA SER A 33 -18.33 1.57 13.09
C SER A 33 -17.18 2.45 12.59
N VAL A 34 -17.15 3.71 13.05
CA VAL A 34 -16.04 4.65 12.71
C VAL A 34 -14.70 4.06 13.15
N MET A 35 -14.66 3.38 14.30
CA MET A 35 -13.47 2.72 14.83
C MET A 35 -12.95 1.63 13.88
N GLU A 36 -13.85 0.88 13.27
CA GLU A 36 -13.49 -0.15 12.29
C GLU A 36 -12.97 0.46 10.99
N LYS A 37 -13.56 1.55 10.52
CA LYS A 37 -13.10 2.29 9.34
C LYS A 37 -11.70 2.87 9.56
N ILE A 38 -11.47 3.50 10.70
CA ILE A 38 -10.15 4.03 11.09
C ILE A 38 -9.17 2.88 11.24
N GLY A 39 -9.50 1.85 12.00
CA GLY A 39 -8.61 0.72 12.22
C GLY A 39 -8.23 0.00 10.93
N TYR A 40 -9.18 -0.17 10.00
CA TYR A 40 -8.87 -0.70 8.68
C TYR A 40 -7.91 0.23 7.93
N SER A 41 -8.17 1.53 7.91
CA SER A 41 -7.34 2.51 7.19
C SER A 41 -5.92 2.66 7.75
N LEU A 42 -5.70 2.34 9.03
CA LEU A 42 -4.35 2.25 9.60
C LEU A 42 -3.48 1.21 8.91
N GLY A 43 -4.07 0.17 8.31
CA GLY A 43 -3.34 -0.78 7.48
C GLY A 43 -2.77 -0.15 6.20
N ASP A 44 -3.52 0.76 5.54
CA ASP A 44 -3.00 1.54 4.41
C ASP A 44 -1.90 2.51 4.85
N LEU A 45 -2.07 3.15 6.00
CA LEU A 45 -1.05 4.02 6.57
C LEU A 45 0.24 3.23 6.84
N ALA A 46 0.14 2.06 7.45
CA ALA A 46 1.27 1.16 7.71
C ALA A 46 2.01 0.75 6.43
N ALA A 47 1.27 0.25 5.44
CA ALA A 47 1.83 -0.17 4.16
C ALA A 47 2.53 1.00 3.45
N ASN A 48 1.89 2.18 3.46
CA ASN A 48 2.40 3.36 2.76
C ASN A 48 3.58 4.03 3.46
N LEU A 49 3.70 3.96 4.79
CA LEU A 49 4.91 4.41 5.48
C LEU A 49 6.17 3.74 4.91
N ILE A 50 6.10 2.45 4.61
CA ILE A 50 7.22 1.71 4.03
C ILE A 50 7.29 1.92 2.52
N PHE A 51 6.16 1.75 1.81
CA PHE A 51 6.12 1.82 0.35
C PHE A 51 6.54 3.20 -0.19
N GLN A 52 6.07 4.29 0.40
CA GLN A 52 6.46 5.64 -0.01
C GLN A 52 7.94 5.92 0.29
N THR A 53 8.47 5.35 1.38
CA THR A 53 9.91 5.42 1.66
C THR A 53 10.71 4.71 0.57
N LEU A 54 10.28 3.53 0.12
CA LEU A 54 10.93 2.82 -0.99
C LEU A 54 10.88 3.63 -2.28
N VAL A 55 9.70 4.12 -2.65
CA VAL A 55 9.51 4.87 -3.91
C VAL A 55 10.34 6.15 -3.93
N THR A 56 10.44 6.86 -2.79
CA THR A 56 11.06 8.19 -2.74
C THR A 56 12.55 8.12 -2.43
N PHE A 57 12.97 7.24 -1.53
CA PHE A 57 14.32 7.30 -0.96
C PHE A 57 15.18 6.06 -1.19
N LEU A 58 14.65 4.95 -1.73
CA LEU A 58 15.44 3.73 -1.89
C LEU A 58 16.63 3.93 -2.84
N ALA A 59 16.42 4.63 -3.97
CA ALA A 59 17.49 4.90 -4.93
C ALA A 59 18.59 5.73 -4.26
N PHE A 60 18.24 6.83 -3.57
CA PHE A 60 19.16 7.66 -2.82
C PHE A 60 19.89 6.85 -1.73
N PHE A 61 19.16 6.03 -0.97
CA PHE A 61 19.75 5.18 0.06
C PHE A 61 20.79 4.23 -0.52
N TYR A 62 20.50 3.57 -1.63
CA TYR A 62 21.43 2.64 -2.27
C TYR A 62 22.67 3.33 -2.81
N THR A 63 22.55 4.50 -3.43
CA THR A 63 23.68 5.21 -4.03
C THR A 63 24.50 5.99 -3.01
N ASP A 64 23.85 6.84 -2.22
CA ASP A 64 24.52 7.86 -1.39
C ASP A 64 24.78 7.41 0.05
N VAL A 65 24.08 6.39 0.53
CA VAL A 65 24.22 5.88 1.90
C VAL A 65 24.89 4.51 1.92
N PHE A 66 24.38 3.56 1.14
CA PHE A 66 24.91 2.20 1.09
C PHE A 66 26.13 2.08 0.14
N GLY A 67 26.25 3.01 -0.84
CA GLY A 67 27.39 3.09 -1.73
C GLY A 67 27.38 2.05 -2.86
N ILE A 68 26.20 1.68 -3.36
CA ILE A 68 26.05 0.85 -4.57
C ILE A 68 26.10 1.77 -5.81
N PRO A 69 26.77 1.38 -6.92
CA PRO A 69 26.75 2.15 -8.17
C PRO A 69 25.33 2.40 -8.66
N ALA A 70 25.04 3.60 -9.18
CA ALA A 70 23.69 3.99 -9.60
C ALA A 70 23.10 3.08 -10.69
N SER A 71 23.93 2.52 -11.57
CA SER A 71 23.49 1.53 -12.56
C SER A 71 22.95 0.26 -11.91
N GLU A 72 23.66 -0.26 -10.90
CA GLU A 72 23.26 -1.45 -10.16
C GLU A 72 22.01 -1.19 -9.32
N ALA A 73 21.97 -0.06 -8.62
CA ALA A 73 20.79 0.35 -7.84
C ALA A 73 19.54 0.44 -8.72
N THR A 74 19.63 1.06 -9.89
CA THR A 74 18.51 1.17 -10.86
C THR A 74 18.10 -0.21 -11.38
N PHE A 75 19.08 -1.08 -11.68
CA PHE A 75 18.81 -2.43 -12.15
C PHE A 75 18.14 -3.29 -11.08
N ILE A 76 18.57 -3.21 -9.82
CA ILE A 76 17.94 -3.89 -8.68
C ILE A 76 16.48 -3.43 -8.54
N ILE A 77 16.25 -2.12 -8.45
CA ILE A 77 14.90 -1.57 -8.25
C ILE A 77 13.97 -1.95 -9.40
N GLY A 78 14.45 -1.84 -10.63
CA GLY A 78 13.67 -2.16 -11.83
C GLY A 78 13.33 -3.64 -11.95
N THR A 79 14.33 -4.52 -11.87
CA THR A 79 14.14 -5.97 -12.06
C THR A 79 13.28 -6.57 -10.94
N VAL A 80 13.58 -6.23 -9.67
CA VAL A 80 12.80 -6.73 -8.53
C VAL A 80 11.39 -6.16 -8.55
N GLY A 81 11.20 -4.89 -8.94
CA GLY A 81 9.89 -4.29 -9.12
C GLY A 81 9.05 -5.01 -10.17
N LEU A 82 9.64 -5.36 -11.32
CA LEU A 82 8.95 -6.17 -12.35
C LEU A 82 8.58 -7.57 -11.85
N VAL A 83 9.50 -8.25 -11.15
CA VAL A 83 9.20 -9.56 -10.55
C VAL A 83 8.09 -9.43 -9.51
N GLY A 84 8.10 -8.38 -8.70
CA GLY A 84 7.02 -8.07 -7.75
C GLY A 84 5.67 -7.96 -8.42
N ALA A 85 5.59 -7.18 -9.49
CA ALA A 85 4.35 -6.94 -10.22
C ALA A 85 3.82 -8.19 -10.95
N PHE A 86 4.69 -8.89 -11.67
CA PHE A 86 4.28 -9.97 -12.59
C PHE A 86 4.31 -11.37 -11.96
N VAL A 87 5.05 -11.58 -10.88
CA VAL A 87 5.19 -12.89 -10.24
C VAL A 87 4.58 -12.88 -8.84
N PHE A 88 5.04 -12.00 -7.94
CA PHE A 88 4.62 -12.05 -6.54
C PHE A 88 3.15 -11.67 -6.37
N THR A 89 2.67 -10.65 -7.06
CA THR A 89 1.27 -10.20 -6.93
C THR A 89 0.29 -11.26 -7.39
N PRO A 90 0.39 -11.87 -8.59
CA PRO A 90 -0.51 -12.96 -8.99
C PRO A 90 -0.39 -14.20 -8.11
N LEU A 91 0.85 -14.57 -7.71
CA LEU A 91 1.07 -15.71 -6.83
C LEU A 91 0.35 -15.52 -5.49
N MET A 92 0.49 -14.35 -4.89
CA MET A 92 -0.16 -14.04 -3.61
C MET A 92 -1.67 -13.94 -3.74
N GLY A 93 -2.20 -13.52 -4.90
CA GLY A 93 -3.62 -13.59 -5.20
C GLY A 93 -4.17 -15.00 -5.10
N ILE A 94 -3.52 -15.92 -5.81
CA ILE A 94 -3.91 -17.35 -5.80
C ILE A 94 -3.81 -17.95 -4.38
N LEU A 95 -2.75 -17.65 -3.65
CA LEU A 95 -2.55 -18.14 -2.29
C LEU A 95 -3.59 -17.58 -1.31
N ALA A 96 -3.88 -16.29 -1.40
CA ALA A 96 -4.89 -15.64 -0.57
C ALA A 96 -6.29 -16.21 -0.85
N ASP A 97 -6.59 -16.46 -2.12
CA ASP A 97 -7.89 -17.04 -2.52
C ASP A 97 -8.11 -18.47 -2.03
N ARG A 98 -7.05 -19.24 -1.87
CA ARG A 98 -7.11 -20.61 -1.34
C ARG A 98 -7.04 -20.68 0.19
N THR A 99 -6.78 -19.57 0.85
CA THR A 99 -6.67 -19.51 2.31
C THR A 99 -8.05 -19.59 2.95
N SER A 100 -8.21 -20.49 3.93
CA SER A 100 -9.41 -20.60 4.75
C SER A 100 -8.99 -20.85 6.21
N THR A 101 -9.30 -19.91 7.10
CA THR A 101 -8.96 -20.00 8.52
C THR A 101 -10.13 -19.60 9.40
N ARG A 102 -10.02 -19.88 10.70
CA ARG A 102 -11.00 -19.46 11.72
C ARG A 102 -11.16 -17.94 11.84
N TRP A 103 -10.19 -17.17 11.36
CA TRP A 103 -10.19 -15.69 11.40
C TRP A 103 -10.70 -15.06 10.10
N GLY A 104 -11.02 -15.87 9.09
CA GLY A 104 -11.41 -15.47 7.75
C GLY A 104 -10.40 -15.88 6.68
N LYS A 105 -10.56 -15.32 5.49
CA LYS A 105 -9.75 -15.59 4.30
C LYS A 105 -8.56 -14.64 4.20
N PHE A 106 -8.79 -13.35 4.39
CA PHE A 106 -7.83 -12.28 4.13
C PHE A 106 -7.15 -11.73 5.39
N ARG A 107 -7.88 -11.66 6.52
CA ARG A 107 -7.36 -11.14 7.79
C ARG A 107 -6.10 -11.85 8.31
N PRO A 108 -5.97 -13.18 8.23
CA PRO A 108 -4.78 -13.88 8.69
C PRO A 108 -3.49 -13.40 8.03
N TRP A 109 -3.55 -13.02 6.76
CA TRP A 109 -2.40 -12.52 6.03
C TRP A 109 -1.86 -11.23 6.62
N ILE A 110 -2.74 -10.32 7.04
CA ILE A 110 -2.33 -9.07 7.70
C ILE A 110 -1.55 -9.37 8.98
N LEU A 111 -2.03 -10.33 9.78
CA LEU A 111 -1.38 -10.73 11.03
C LEU A 111 -0.03 -11.41 10.79
N TRP A 112 0.01 -12.38 9.87
CA TRP A 112 1.21 -13.17 9.61
C TRP A 112 2.33 -12.34 8.98
N THR A 113 1.97 -11.37 8.16
CA THR A 113 2.94 -10.52 7.45
C THR A 113 3.36 -9.29 8.24
N ALA A 114 2.63 -8.89 9.29
CA ALA A 114 2.91 -7.67 10.04
C ALA A 114 4.35 -7.61 10.58
N ILE A 115 4.79 -8.65 11.27
CA ILE A 115 6.14 -8.72 11.86
C ILE A 115 7.21 -8.92 10.78
N PRO A 116 7.11 -9.90 9.86
CA PRO A 116 8.08 -10.06 8.77
C PRO A 116 8.24 -8.79 7.92
N PHE A 117 7.14 -8.07 7.64
CA PHE A 117 7.18 -6.82 6.89
C PHE A 117 8.00 -5.75 7.62
N GLY A 118 7.78 -5.57 8.93
CA GLY A 118 8.57 -4.66 9.75
C GLY A 118 10.06 -5.02 9.78
N VAL A 119 10.38 -6.29 10.02
CA VAL A 119 11.78 -6.77 10.07
C VAL A 119 12.48 -6.58 8.73
N LEU A 120 11.87 -6.98 7.62
CA LEU A 120 12.45 -6.84 6.29
C LEU A 120 12.60 -5.37 5.88
N SER A 121 11.69 -4.49 6.32
CA SER A 121 11.82 -3.05 6.10
C SER A 121 13.04 -2.47 6.81
N ILE A 122 13.32 -2.89 8.03
CA ILE A 122 14.53 -2.48 8.77
C ILE A 122 15.77 -3.02 8.06
N LEU A 123 15.78 -4.30 7.69
CA LEU A 123 16.92 -4.93 7.01
C LEU A 123 17.22 -4.26 5.67
N ALA A 124 16.21 -3.87 4.89
CA ALA A 124 16.40 -3.20 3.61
C ALA A 124 17.10 -1.83 3.74
N PHE A 125 17.02 -1.18 4.91
CA PHE A 125 17.68 0.09 5.21
C PHE A 125 18.80 -0.09 6.26
N THR A 126 19.38 -1.27 6.34
CA THR A 126 20.57 -1.54 7.14
C THR A 126 21.79 -1.56 6.23
N THR A 127 22.91 -1.02 6.70
CA THR A 127 24.17 -0.94 5.98
C THR A 127 25.25 -1.81 6.66
N PRO A 128 25.21 -3.14 6.49
CA PRO A 128 26.23 -4.01 7.02
C PRO A 128 27.60 -3.74 6.34
N ASP A 129 28.67 -3.96 7.07
CA ASP A 129 30.02 -3.82 6.54
C ASP A 129 30.36 -5.01 5.64
N LEU A 130 30.21 -4.82 4.34
CA LEU A 130 30.31 -5.83 3.30
C LEU A 130 31.19 -5.34 2.14
N THR A 131 31.75 -6.29 1.38
CA THR A 131 32.42 -5.97 0.10
C THR A 131 31.36 -5.49 -0.92
N GLN A 132 31.81 -4.79 -1.97
CA GLN A 132 30.90 -4.21 -2.98
C GLN A 132 29.95 -5.23 -3.60
N ASP A 133 30.44 -6.40 -3.98
CA ASP A 133 29.62 -7.46 -4.57
C ASP A 133 28.60 -8.02 -3.56
N GLN A 134 29.02 -8.15 -2.30
CA GLN A 134 28.13 -8.59 -1.22
C GLN A 134 27.01 -7.57 -0.92
N LYS A 135 27.30 -6.25 -1.03
CA LYS A 135 26.29 -5.19 -0.89
C LYS A 135 25.20 -5.32 -1.97
N ILE A 136 25.57 -5.58 -3.21
CA ILE A 136 24.65 -5.78 -4.32
C ILE A 136 23.74 -6.99 -4.04
N VAL A 137 24.33 -8.13 -3.65
CA VAL A 137 23.57 -9.34 -3.31
C VAL A 137 22.64 -9.09 -2.12
N TYR A 138 23.12 -8.41 -1.07
CA TYR A 138 22.32 -8.05 0.09
C TYR A 138 21.11 -7.18 -0.27
N ALA A 139 21.31 -6.15 -1.10
CA ALA A 139 20.26 -5.28 -1.59
C ALA A 139 19.21 -6.08 -2.41
N TYR A 140 19.67 -6.95 -3.32
CA TYR A 140 18.77 -7.83 -4.06
C TYR A 140 17.90 -8.70 -3.15
N VAL A 141 18.53 -9.39 -2.21
CA VAL A 141 17.83 -10.34 -1.32
C VAL A 141 16.83 -9.59 -0.43
N THR A 142 17.27 -8.53 0.25
CA THR A 142 16.42 -7.80 1.19
C THR A 142 15.25 -7.12 0.48
N TYR A 143 15.49 -6.50 -0.67
CA TYR A 143 14.42 -5.84 -1.44
C TYR A 143 13.45 -6.84 -2.06
N THR A 144 13.94 -7.97 -2.58
CA THR A 144 13.09 -9.05 -3.11
C THR A 144 12.17 -9.61 -2.04
N LEU A 145 12.71 -9.93 -0.86
CA LEU A 145 11.94 -10.44 0.26
C LEU A 145 10.93 -9.39 0.76
N LEU A 146 11.33 -8.12 0.81
CA LEU A 146 10.44 -7.03 1.21
C LEU A 146 9.27 -6.87 0.24
N LEU A 147 9.49 -6.91 -1.08
CA LEU A 147 8.42 -6.83 -2.06
C LEU A 147 7.52 -8.07 -2.05
N LEU A 148 8.07 -9.25 -1.80
CA LEU A 148 7.28 -10.47 -1.63
C LEU A 148 6.33 -10.36 -0.44
N ILE A 149 6.83 -9.94 0.72
CA ILE A 149 6.01 -9.73 1.93
C ILE A 149 5.04 -8.56 1.75
N TYR A 150 5.45 -7.50 1.04
CA TYR A 150 4.55 -6.41 0.67
C TYR A 150 3.36 -6.92 -0.15
N ALA A 151 3.60 -7.72 -1.19
CA ALA A 151 2.54 -8.33 -1.98
C ALA A 151 1.65 -9.25 -1.14
N ALA A 152 2.26 -10.05 -0.25
CA ALA A 152 1.55 -10.94 0.67
C ALA A 152 0.67 -10.22 1.70
N ASN A 153 1.01 -8.99 2.06
CA ASN A 153 0.21 -8.15 2.93
C ASN A 153 -0.84 -7.35 2.15
N ASN A 154 -0.40 -6.59 1.14
CA ASN A 154 -1.21 -5.57 0.48
C ASN A 154 -2.36 -6.15 -0.34
N LEU A 155 -2.16 -7.29 -1.02
CA LEU A 155 -3.19 -7.87 -1.85
C LEU A 155 -4.38 -8.42 -1.03
N PRO A 156 -4.18 -9.29 -0.01
CA PRO A 156 -5.27 -9.70 0.86
C PRO A 156 -5.91 -8.55 1.62
N TYR A 157 -5.11 -7.55 2.05
CA TYR A 157 -5.60 -6.35 2.68
C TYR A 157 -6.56 -5.58 1.75
N SER A 158 -6.22 -5.40 0.49
CA SER A 158 -7.09 -4.73 -0.48
C SER A 158 -8.37 -5.54 -0.75
N ALA A 159 -8.26 -6.86 -0.85
CA ALA A 159 -9.40 -7.76 -1.03
C ALA A 159 -10.33 -7.78 0.19
N LEU A 160 -9.79 -7.57 1.40
CA LEU A 160 -10.57 -7.49 2.64
C LEU A 160 -11.65 -6.41 2.57
N SER A 161 -11.43 -5.28 1.85
CA SER A 161 -12.43 -4.23 1.68
C SER A 161 -13.75 -4.74 1.10
N GLY A 162 -13.66 -5.72 0.20
CA GLY A 162 -14.82 -6.33 -0.45
C GLY A 162 -15.67 -7.22 0.46
N VAL A 163 -15.07 -7.76 1.52
CA VAL A 163 -15.73 -8.68 2.46
C VAL A 163 -16.06 -8.07 3.83
N LEU A 164 -15.69 -6.81 4.06
CA LEU A 164 -16.07 -6.06 5.27
C LEU A 164 -17.57 -5.74 5.30
N THR A 165 -18.13 -5.36 4.15
CA THR A 165 -19.54 -4.97 4.03
C THR A 165 -20.08 -5.23 2.64
N SER A 166 -21.38 -5.52 2.54
CA SER A 166 -22.12 -5.61 1.29
C SER A 166 -22.64 -4.26 0.79
N SER A 167 -22.68 -3.22 1.66
CA SER A 167 -23.18 -1.89 1.31
C SER A 167 -22.19 -1.11 0.47
N ILE A 168 -22.62 -0.60 -0.69
CA ILE A 168 -21.82 0.25 -1.58
C ILE A 168 -21.45 1.57 -0.88
N GLU A 169 -22.39 2.17 -0.12
CA GLU A 169 -22.14 3.41 0.63
C GLU A 169 -21.03 3.23 1.67
N GLU A 170 -21.07 2.13 2.42
CA GLU A 170 -20.05 1.82 3.42
C GLU A 170 -18.69 1.52 2.78
N ARG A 171 -18.66 0.85 1.63
CA ARG A 171 -17.39 0.64 0.85
C ARG A 171 -16.79 1.96 0.39
N ASN A 172 -17.63 2.89 -0.12
CA ASN A 172 -17.17 4.22 -0.51
C ASN A 172 -16.65 5.00 0.70
N SER A 173 -17.35 4.92 1.84
CA SER A 173 -16.89 5.53 3.09
C SER A 173 -15.54 4.96 3.53
N VAL A 174 -15.36 3.65 3.57
CA VAL A 174 -14.08 2.99 3.89
C VAL A 174 -12.98 3.44 2.95
N SER A 175 -13.26 3.51 1.63
CA SER A 175 -12.29 3.98 0.64
C SER A 175 -11.87 5.43 0.88
N ALA A 176 -12.77 6.30 1.32
CA ALA A 176 -12.42 7.68 1.68
C ALA A 176 -11.46 7.74 2.89
N TYR A 177 -11.72 6.96 3.94
CA TYR A 177 -10.81 6.85 5.10
C TYR A 177 -9.44 6.31 4.71
N ARG A 178 -9.39 5.27 3.84
CA ARG A 178 -8.15 4.73 3.29
C ARG A 178 -7.35 5.79 2.56
N PHE A 179 -8.02 6.56 1.69
CA PHE A 179 -7.38 7.61 0.91
C PHE A 179 -6.74 8.68 1.80
N VAL A 180 -7.43 9.11 2.86
CA VAL A 180 -6.89 10.04 3.85
C VAL A 180 -5.66 9.44 4.54
N ALA A 181 -5.71 8.17 4.93
CA ALA A 181 -4.58 7.49 5.58
C ALA A 181 -3.34 7.42 4.67
N VAL A 182 -3.52 7.13 3.37
CA VAL A 182 -2.44 7.15 2.37
C VAL A 182 -1.83 8.55 2.23
N MET A 183 -2.68 9.60 2.17
CA MET A 183 -2.24 10.99 2.09
C MET A 183 -1.43 11.40 3.34
N VAL A 184 -1.87 10.98 4.52
CA VAL A 184 -1.16 11.22 5.78
C VAL A 184 0.19 10.51 5.77
N ALA A 185 0.26 9.24 5.34
CA ALA A 185 1.53 8.52 5.21
C ALA A 185 2.50 9.24 4.27
N GLN A 186 2.01 9.65 3.10
CA GLN A 186 2.80 10.38 2.11
C GLN A 186 3.34 11.70 2.68
N LEU A 187 2.52 12.45 3.40
CA LEU A 187 2.93 13.68 4.06
C LEU A 187 4.02 13.41 5.12
N ILE A 188 3.83 12.40 5.97
CA ILE A 188 4.80 11.99 6.98
C ILE A 188 6.15 11.69 6.32
N ILE A 189 6.17 10.89 5.26
CA ILE A 189 7.42 10.51 4.59
C ILE A 189 8.10 11.72 3.93
N GLN A 190 7.36 12.53 3.20
CA GLN A 190 7.93 13.68 2.49
C GLN A 190 8.46 14.77 3.43
N VAL A 191 7.82 14.98 4.59
CA VAL A 191 8.18 16.05 5.51
C VAL A 191 9.11 15.59 6.62
N LEU A 192 8.91 14.38 7.15
CA LEU A 192 9.57 13.95 8.39
C LEU A 192 10.71 12.97 8.19
N LEU A 193 10.79 12.21 7.08
CA LEU A 193 11.81 11.17 6.94
C LEU A 193 13.23 11.73 7.04
N LEU A 194 13.57 12.73 6.23
CA LEU A 194 14.92 13.31 6.25
C LEU A 194 15.27 14.02 7.57
N PRO A 195 14.41 14.90 8.13
CA PRO A 195 14.66 15.46 9.46
C PRO A 195 14.86 14.39 10.54
N LEU A 196 14.05 13.34 10.55
CA LEU A 196 14.21 12.23 11.49
C LEU A 196 15.54 11.48 11.27
N ALA A 197 15.89 11.20 10.02
CA ALA A 197 17.15 10.54 9.70
C ALA A 197 18.35 11.40 10.17
N LEU A 198 18.31 12.72 10.00
CA LEU A 198 19.37 13.61 10.49
C LEU A 198 19.44 13.63 12.03
N MET A 199 18.29 13.73 12.70
CA MET A 199 18.20 13.76 14.16
C MET A 199 18.63 12.45 14.79
N LEU A 200 18.14 11.32 14.28
CA LEU A 200 18.41 10.00 14.85
C LEU A 200 19.76 9.43 14.43
N GLY A 201 20.39 10.00 13.40
CA GLY A 201 21.70 9.59 12.89
C GLY A 201 22.89 10.29 13.57
N ASN A 202 22.68 11.39 14.30
CA ASN A 202 23.75 12.18 14.93
C ASN A 202 24.94 12.46 13.98
N GLY A 203 24.65 12.72 12.69
CA GLY A 203 25.66 12.98 11.65
C GLY A 203 26.01 11.75 10.80
N ASP A 204 25.59 10.56 11.18
CA ASP A 204 25.73 9.35 10.35
C ASP A 204 24.43 9.08 9.59
N LYS A 205 24.49 9.21 8.26
CA LYS A 205 23.32 8.98 7.38
C LYS A 205 22.82 7.54 7.45
N ALA A 206 23.74 6.56 7.54
CA ALA A 206 23.37 5.16 7.57
C ALA A 206 22.60 4.81 8.84
N ALA A 207 23.12 5.21 10.01
CA ALA A 207 22.42 5.07 11.29
C ALA A 207 21.09 5.84 11.29
N GLY A 208 21.04 7.01 10.67
CA GLY A 208 19.85 7.83 10.57
C GLY A 208 18.71 7.15 9.81
N PHE A 209 18.99 6.62 8.62
CA PHE A 209 17.98 5.87 7.85
C PHE A 209 17.55 4.60 8.57
N HIS A 210 18.51 3.85 9.13
CA HIS A 210 18.22 2.64 9.90
C HIS A 210 17.26 2.92 11.08
N ASN A 211 17.59 3.92 11.92
CA ASN A 211 16.81 4.27 13.10
C ASN A 211 15.42 4.80 12.73
N THR A 212 15.32 5.61 11.66
CA THR A 212 14.05 6.11 11.15
C THR A 212 13.18 4.98 10.62
N MET A 213 13.77 4.03 9.89
CA MET A 213 13.04 2.85 9.43
C MET A 213 12.63 1.92 10.57
N MET A 214 13.43 1.81 11.62
CA MET A 214 13.03 1.08 12.83
C MET A 214 11.77 1.68 13.47
N LEU A 215 11.70 3.01 13.54
CA LEU A 215 10.52 3.74 14.03
C LEU A 215 9.30 3.46 13.14
N PHE A 216 9.43 3.67 11.82
CA PHE A 216 8.32 3.48 10.87
C PHE A 216 7.87 2.02 10.77
N ALA A 217 8.79 1.07 10.80
CA ALA A 217 8.49 -0.36 10.80
C ALA A 217 7.78 -0.79 12.10
N GLY A 218 8.19 -0.25 13.24
CA GLY A 218 7.54 -0.48 14.53
C GLY A 218 6.10 0.08 14.53
N MET A 219 5.92 1.31 14.08
CA MET A 219 4.58 1.92 13.92
C MET A 219 3.74 1.14 12.92
N GLY A 220 4.30 0.78 11.77
CA GLY A 220 3.59 0.01 10.74
C GLY A 220 3.12 -1.36 11.25
N THR A 221 4.00 -2.08 11.95
CA THR A 221 3.63 -3.36 12.59
C THR A 221 2.48 -3.17 13.58
N LEU A 222 2.54 -2.16 14.44
CA LEU A 222 1.47 -1.85 15.39
C LEU A 222 0.15 -1.54 14.66
N PHE A 223 0.19 -0.75 13.59
CA PHE A 223 -1.01 -0.39 12.82
C PHE A 223 -1.61 -1.60 12.08
N PHE A 224 -0.81 -2.53 11.57
CA PHE A 224 -1.32 -3.78 11.02
C PHE A 224 -1.99 -4.66 12.09
N LEU A 225 -1.43 -4.72 13.29
CA LEU A 225 -2.06 -5.45 14.40
C LEU A 225 -3.39 -4.81 14.81
N ILE A 226 -3.48 -3.48 14.84
CA ILE A 226 -4.74 -2.76 15.09
C ILE A 226 -5.74 -3.03 13.96
N ALA A 227 -5.31 -2.96 12.70
CA ALA A 227 -6.17 -3.26 11.55
C ALA A 227 -6.73 -4.69 11.63
N PHE A 228 -5.90 -5.67 11.98
CA PHE A 228 -6.37 -7.04 12.23
C PHE A 228 -7.36 -7.12 13.39
N ALA A 229 -7.10 -6.44 14.51
CA ALA A 229 -7.94 -6.52 15.72
C ALA A 229 -9.31 -5.85 15.51
N THR A 230 -9.37 -4.76 14.75
CA THR A 230 -10.59 -3.95 14.57
C THR A 230 -11.48 -4.42 13.43
N THR A 231 -10.96 -5.13 12.44
CA THR A 231 -11.73 -5.58 11.26
C THR A 231 -12.37 -6.95 11.47
N LYS A 232 -13.49 -7.20 10.78
CA LYS A 232 -14.13 -8.53 10.73
C LYS A 232 -14.65 -8.79 9.32
N GLU A 233 -14.38 -10.00 8.79
CA GLU A 233 -14.96 -10.45 7.54
C GLU A 233 -16.44 -10.84 7.79
N ARG A 234 -17.35 -10.16 7.10
CA ARG A 234 -18.81 -10.36 7.25
C ARG A 234 -19.45 -10.99 6.04
N VAL A 235 -18.89 -10.70 4.86
CA VAL A 235 -19.40 -11.22 3.59
C VAL A 235 -18.54 -12.42 3.21
N LEU A 236 -19.15 -13.59 3.14
CA LEU A 236 -18.48 -14.77 2.61
C LEU A 236 -18.31 -14.58 1.10
N PRO A 237 -17.10 -14.64 0.56
CA PRO A 237 -16.92 -14.64 -0.88
C PRO A 237 -17.64 -15.84 -1.44
N ILE A 238 -18.46 -15.62 -2.46
CA ILE A 238 -19.08 -16.71 -3.21
C ILE A 238 -17.92 -17.49 -3.84
N VAL A 239 -17.75 -18.73 -3.40
CA VAL A 239 -16.78 -19.64 -3.99
C VAL A 239 -17.35 -20.04 -5.36
N GLU A 240 -17.07 -19.26 -6.37
CA GLU A 240 -17.36 -19.61 -7.75
C GLU A 240 -16.11 -20.13 -8.43
N SER A 241 -16.31 -21.31 -8.98
CA SER A 241 -15.64 -21.94 -10.10
C SER A 241 -14.15 -22.30 -9.98
N THR A 242 -13.92 -23.53 -10.35
CA THR A 242 -12.66 -24.18 -10.73
C THR A 242 -12.14 -23.69 -12.10
N ASN A 243 -12.39 -22.45 -12.49
CA ASN A 243 -11.93 -21.89 -13.76
C ASN A 243 -10.41 -21.73 -13.74
N SER A 244 -9.80 -21.92 -14.89
CA SER A 244 -8.39 -21.64 -15.10
C SER A 244 -8.12 -20.15 -15.00
N VAL A 245 -6.99 -19.74 -14.44
CA VAL A 245 -6.54 -18.33 -14.41
C VAL A 245 -6.53 -17.69 -15.80
N ILE A 246 -6.27 -18.49 -16.85
CA ILE A 246 -6.28 -18.06 -18.25
C ILE A 246 -7.71 -17.74 -18.72
N ASP A 247 -8.69 -18.53 -18.30
CA ASP A 247 -10.10 -18.29 -18.63
C ASP A 247 -10.60 -17.00 -17.96
N ASP A 248 -10.24 -16.78 -16.69
CA ASP A 248 -10.59 -15.54 -15.95
C ASP A 248 -9.96 -14.31 -16.61
N LEU A 249 -8.70 -14.38 -17.05
CA LEU A 249 -8.04 -13.30 -17.80
C LEU A 249 -8.71 -13.03 -19.15
N SER A 250 -9.10 -14.11 -19.87
CA SER A 250 -9.83 -13.99 -21.13
C SER A 250 -11.18 -13.30 -20.93
N ASP A 251 -11.89 -13.64 -19.86
CA ASP A 251 -13.19 -13.03 -19.54
C ASP A 251 -13.05 -11.57 -19.12
N CYS A 252 -12.00 -11.22 -18.36
CA CYS A 252 -11.65 -9.83 -18.08
C CYS A 252 -11.36 -9.05 -19.37
N ALA A 253 -10.58 -9.62 -20.29
CA ALA A 253 -10.25 -8.96 -21.57
C ALA A 253 -11.46 -8.77 -22.48
N LYS A 254 -12.49 -9.62 -22.39
CA LYS A 254 -13.76 -9.44 -23.12
C LYS A 254 -14.70 -8.43 -22.47
N ASN A 255 -14.48 -8.09 -21.20
CA ASN A 255 -15.29 -7.12 -20.47
C ASN A 255 -14.87 -5.69 -20.81
N LEU A 256 -15.53 -5.06 -21.77
CA LEU A 256 -15.21 -3.72 -22.25
C LEU A 256 -15.12 -2.66 -21.12
N PRO A 257 -16.05 -2.57 -20.15
CA PRO A 257 -15.92 -1.69 -19.00
C PRO A 257 -14.62 -1.90 -18.21
N TRP A 258 -14.21 -3.15 -18.01
CA TRP A 258 -12.97 -3.48 -17.31
C TRP A 258 -11.73 -3.00 -18.09
N VAL A 259 -11.70 -3.25 -19.40
CA VAL A 259 -10.62 -2.79 -20.29
C VAL A 259 -10.51 -1.28 -20.31
N ILE A 260 -11.63 -0.55 -20.39
CA ILE A 260 -11.64 0.92 -20.34
C ILE A 260 -11.06 1.40 -19.01
N MET A 261 -11.49 0.84 -17.87
CA MET A 261 -10.97 1.21 -16.55
C MET A 261 -9.48 0.91 -16.41
N LEU A 262 -9.00 -0.21 -16.99
CA LEU A 262 -7.57 -0.53 -17.03
C LEU A 262 -6.78 0.54 -17.79
N ILE A 263 -7.23 0.92 -18.99
CA ILE A 263 -6.57 1.94 -19.80
C ILE A 263 -6.57 3.29 -19.07
N VAL A 264 -7.69 3.71 -18.50
CA VAL A 264 -7.79 4.96 -17.73
C VAL A 264 -6.82 4.95 -16.53
N THR A 265 -6.74 3.84 -15.83
CA THR A 265 -5.81 3.68 -14.68
C THR A 265 -4.36 3.79 -15.14
N VAL A 266 -3.98 3.09 -16.21
CA VAL A 266 -2.61 3.16 -16.76
C VAL A 266 -2.26 4.58 -17.18
N LEU A 267 -3.15 5.28 -17.91
CA LEU A 267 -2.94 6.68 -18.33
C LEU A 267 -2.82 7.61 -17.11
N ALA A 268 -3.64 7.41 -16.07
CA ALA A 268 -3.56 8.19 -14.86
C ALA A 268 -2.20 8.00 -14.15
N PHE A 269 -1.72 6.76 -14.02
CA PHE A 269 -0.40 6.48 -13.43
C PHE A 269 0.76 7.05 -14.26
N ILE A 270 0.70 6.95 -15.59
CA ILE A 270 1.68 7.59 -16.49
C ILE A 270 1.69 9.10 -16.26
N THR A 271 0.52 9.74 -16.20
CA THR A 271 0.38 11.18 -15.93
C THR A 271 0.97 11.58 -14.59
N LEU A 272 0.70 10.80 -13.53
CA LEU A 272 1.26 11.03 -12.20
C LEU A 272 2.78 10.90 -12.17
N ALA A 273 3.33 9.88 -12.82
CA ALA A 273 4.77 9.66 -12.92
C ALA A 273 5.48 10.78 -13.68
N LEU A 274 4.94 11.18 -14.84
CA LEU A 274 5.46 12.30 -15.64
C LEU A 274 5.40 13.60 -14.85
N ARG A 275 4.27 13.87 -14.19
CA ARG A 275 4.11 15.08 -13.34
C ARG A 275 5.17 15.10 -12.22
N GLY A 276 5.38 13.98 -11.54
CA GLY A 276 6.39 13.87 -10.48
C GLY A 276 7.79 14.19 -10.98
N GLY A 277 8.21 13.60 -12.10
CA GLY A 277 9.50 13.84 -12.72
C GLY A 277 9.70 15.28 -13.22
N ILE A 278 8.71 15.81 -13.94
CA ILE A 278 8.78 17.16 -14.51
C ILE A 278 8.72 18.25 -13.44
N THR A 279 8.00 18.02 -12.33
CA THR A 279 7.84 19.01 -11.26
C THR A 279 9.20 19.44 -10.70
N ILE A 280 10.13 18.50 -10.48
CA ILE A 280 11.48 18.81 -9.97
C ILE A 280 12.21 19.74 -10.92
N TYR A 281 12.24 19.44 -12.23
CA TYR A 281 12.88 20.28 -13.23
C TYR A 281 12.21 21.63 -13.38
N TYR A 282 10.87 21.69 -13.23
CA TYR A 282 10.13 22.95 -13.25
C TYR A 282 10.55 23.87 -12.10
N PHE A 283 10.60 23.33 -10.88
CA PHE A 283 11.06 24.10 -9.72
C PHE A 283 12.53 24.54 -9.82
N GLN A 284 13.40 23.67 -10.35
CA GLN A 284 14.82 24.01 -10.52
C GLN A 284 15.07 25.10 -11.58
N ASN A 285 14.27 25.15 -12.66
CA ASN A 285 14.54 26.03 -13.80
C ASN A 285 13.66 27.29 -13.82
N TYR A 286 12.48 27.27 -13.20
CA TYR A 286 11.50 28.36 -13.28
C TYR A 286 11.18 29.04 -11.95
N LEU A 287 11.35 28.35 -10.83
CA LEU A 287 11.17 28.90 -9.52
C LEU A 287 12.50 28.83 -8.79
N SER A 288 13.16 29.98 -8.60
CA SER A 288 14.32 30.02 -7.74
C SER A 288 13.89 29.67 -6.31
N ALA A 289 14.77 29.00 -5.55
CA ALA A 289 14.51 28.74 -4.14
C ALA A 289 14.24 30.02 -3.34
N ALA A 290 14.80 31.16 -3.82
CA ALA A 290 14.59 32.48 -3.23
C ALA A 290 13.16 32.99 -3.44
N ASP A 291 12.55 32.79 -4.63
CA ASP A 291 11.18 33.24 -4.90
C ASP A 291 10.16 32.40 -4.13
N LEU A 292 10.41 31.12 -4.01
CA LEU A 292 9.57 30.22 -3.19
C LEU A 292 9.68 30.58 -1.70
N ALA A 293 10.90 30.84 -1.19
CA ALA A 293 11.13 31.27 0.17
C ALA A 293 10.43 32.61 0.47
N ALA A 294 10.54 33.60 -0.43
CA ALA A 294 9.86 34.88 -0.31
C ALA A 294 8.33 34.78 -0.32
N PHE A 295 7.79 33.89 -1.17
CA PHE A 295 6.35 33.60 -1.19
C PHE A 295 5.86 32.97 0.11
N LEU A 296 6.60 31.98 0.62
CA LEU A 296 6.27 31.27 1.85
C LEU A 296 6.45 32.16 3.10
N GLU A 297 7.43 33.08 3.09
CA GLU A 297 7.62 34.07 4.13
C GLU A 297 6.44 35.06 4.20
N ASN A 298 5.92 35.50 3.06
CA ASN A 298 4.76 36.38 2.98
C ASN A 298 3.45 35.74 3.50
N ILE A 299 3.32 34.41 3.50
CA ILE A 299 2.15 33.71 4.08
C ILE A 299 2.36 33.31 5.56
N GLY A 300 3.42 33.77 6.21
CA GLY A 300 3.69 33.55 7.65
C GLY A 300 4.20 32.15 7.99
N PHE A 301 4.80 31.46 7.05
CA PHE A 301 5.20 30.04 7.16
C PHE A 301 6.68 29.84 7.55
N ASN A 302 7.27 30.78 8.31
CA ASN A 302 8.72 30.82 8.60
C ASN A 302 9.32 29.55 9.23
N SER A 303 8.59 28.88 10.11
CA SER A 303 9.09 27.65 10.74
C SER A 303 9.05 26.42 9.80
N PHE A 304 8.12 26.39 8.85
CA PHE A 304 8.04 25.32 7.84
C PHE A 304 9.12 25.52 6.76
N ILE A 305 9.46 26.77 6.42
CA ILE A 305 10.54 27.10 5.48
C ILE A 305 11.90 26.67 6.03
N ALA A 306 12.15 26.89 7.32
CA ALA A 306 13.40 26.43 7.95
C ALA A 306 13.57 24.91 7.83
N GLY A 307 12.47 24.16 7.99
CA GLY A 307 12.46 22.72 7.78
C GLY A 307 12.67 22.32 6.31
N LEU A 308 11.99 22.98 5.37
CA LEU A 308 12.14 22.75 3.94
C LEU A 308 13.55 23.11 3.43
N ASN A 309 14.10 24.25 3.84
CA ASN A 309 15.47 24.66 3.50
C ASN A 309 16.50 23.68 4.07
N ALA A 310 16.30 23.18 5.29
CA ALA A 310 17.16 22.15 5.85
C ALA A 310 17.09 20.85 5.02
N VAL A 311 15.92 20.49 4.51
CA VAL A 311 15.73 19.34 3.62
C VAL A 311 16.42 19.56 2.27
N PHE A 312 16.26 20.73 1.64
CA PHE A 312 16.88 21.01 0.34
C PHE A 312 18.41 21.18 0.46
N MET A 313 18.91 21.84 1.51
CA MET A 313 20.37 21.92 1.76
C MET A 313 20.97 20.59 2.18
N GLY A 314 20.20 19.72 2.84
CA GLY A 314 20.62 18.34 3.18
C GLY A 314 20.73 17.40 1.98
N MET A 315 20.07 17.72 0.86
CA MET A 315 20.16 16.95 -0.38
C MET A 315 21.39 17.32 -1.25
N GLY A 316 22.22 18.26 -0.81
CA GLY A 316 23.49 18.56 -1.51
C GLY A 316 23.32 19.29 -2.85
N PHE A 317 22.27 20.12 -3.01
CA PHE A 317 22.13 21.08 -4.10
C PHE A 317 22.59 22.45 -3.69
#